data_c4b3fcfc69a14bf62fc55a8f9a6e1181
#
_entry.id   c4b3fcfc69a14bf62fc55a8f9a6e1181
#
_cell.length_a   1.000
_cell.length_b   1.000
_cell.length_c   1.000
_cell.angle_alpha   90.00
_cell.angle_beta   90.00
_cell.angle_gamma   90.00
#
_symmetry.space_group_name_H-M   'P 1'
#
loop_
_entity.id
_entity.type
_entity.pdbx_description
1 polymer ?
#
loop_
_entity_poly.entity_id
_entity_poly.type
_entity_poly.pdbx_seq_one_letter_code
_entity_poly.pdbx_strand_id
1 'polypeptide(L)'
;MKRLGRWSLVGVALAGVVLAFSVAPGAATPPSGLTQVVLARGNDVSNGTIPLQFGTDIVMVQLTVEPGGSSGWHSHPGGAIIVVKQGSLTVHKAVGSQCQIETYSAGQAFIERPGEVDQVTNNGTIPYILLVTFPRVPEGGSPRIDQPDPGTCPGLMG
;
A
#
# COMPACT_ATOMS: atom_id res chain seq x y z
N MET A 1 4.31 93.54 24.62
CA MET A 1 4.24 92.93 23.31
C MET A 1 5.26 91.75 23.29
N LYS A 2 4.79 90.49 23.51
CA LYS A 2 5.66 89.29 23.60
C LYS A 2 5.56 88.56 22.29
N ARG A 3 6.68 88.40 21.60
CA ARG A 3 6.75 87.55 20.37
C ARG A 3 6.98 86.13 20.77
N LEU A 4 6.06 85.26 20.41
CA LEU A 4 6.17 83.79 20.52
C LEU A 4 7.03 83.26 19.38
N GLY A 5 8.16 82.62 19.72
CA GLY A 5 9.01 81.91 18.77
C GLY A 5 8.41 80.57 18.37
N ARG A 6 8.35 80.35 17.06
CA ARG A 6 7.93 79.05 16.47
C ARG A 6 9.12 78.09 16.50
N TRP A 7 8.97 77.00 17.22
CA TRP A 7 9.92 75.89 17.19
C TRP A 7 9.49 74.93 16.09
N SER A 8 10.33 74.75 15.06
CA SER A 8 10.14 73.76 14.01
C SER A 8 10.78 72.47 14.49
N LEU A 9 9.94 71.43 14.73
CA LEU A 9 10.41 70.09 14.96
C LEU A 9 10.69 69.40 13.59
N VAL A 10 11.96 69.19 13.31
CA VAL A 10 12.40 68.37 12.17
C VAL A 10 12.34 66.88 12.61
N GLY A 11 11.33 66.18 12.16
CA GLY A 11 11.22 64.70 12.36
C GLY A 11 12.14 63.99 11.38
N VAL A 12 13.18 63.31 11.88
CA VAL A 12 14.01 62.39 11.10
C VAL A 12 13.29 61.06 11.04
N ALA A 13 12.73 60.71 9.89
CA ALA A 13 12.18 59.39 9.64
C ALA A 13 13.34 58.41 9.32
N LEU A 14 13.66 57.51 10.25
CA LEU A 14 14.53 56.35 10.00
C LEU A 14 13.74 55.29 9.20
N ALA A 15 13.99 55.21 7.90
CA ALA A 15 13.51 54.11 7.08
C ALA A 15 14.37 52.85 7.34
N GLY A 16 13.87 51.96 8.18
CA GLY A 16 14.49 50.65 8.39
C GLY A 16 14.34 49.76 7.14
N VAL A 17 15.45 49.47 6.47
CA VAL A 17 15.48 48.47 5.37
C VAL A 17 15.46 47.10 5.99
N VAL A 18 14.32 46.39 5.92
CA VAL A 18 14.21 45.00 6.29
C VAL A 18 14.74 44.19 5.10
N LEU A 19 15.96 43.69 5.21
CA LEU A 19 16.51 42.68 4.28
C LEU A 19 15.84 41.35 4.57
N ALA A 20 14.83 41.00 3.77
CA ALA A 20 14.25 39.65 3.76
C ALA A 20 15.24 38.69 3.08
N PHE A 21 15.94 37.89 3.88
CA PHE A 21 16.71 36.77 3.35
C PHE A 21 15.73 35.68 2.86
N SER A 22 15.52 35.63 1.55
CA SER A 22 14.83 34.50 0.93
C SER A 22 15.78 33.31 0.96
N VAL A 23 15.54 32.36 1.88
CA VAL A 23 16.19 31.04 1.83
C VAL A 23 15.58 30.30 0.64
N ALA A 24 16.30 30.25 -0.47
CA ALA A 24 15.88 29.41 -1.60
C ALA A 24 15.82 27.94 -1.09
N PRO A 25 14.69 27.22 -1.34
CA PRO A 25 14.65 25.80 -1.02
C PRO A 25 15.82 25.12 -1.74
N GLY A 26 16.64 24.36 -1.01
CA GLY A 26 17.76 23.63 -1.58
C GLY A 26 17.25 22.74 -2.72
N ALA A 27 17.90 22.82 -3.88
CA ALA A 27 17.56 21.95 -5.01
C ALA A 27 17.76 20.49 -4.60
N ALA A 28 16.73 19.66 -4.86
CA ALA A 28 16.83 18.21 -4.62
C ALA A 28 17.99 17.64 -5.45
N THR A 29 18.82 16.83 -4.82
CA THR A 29 19.93 16.15 -5.50
C THR A 29 19.36 14.99 -6.33
N PRO A 30 19.48 14.99 -7.66
CA PRO A 30 19.00 13.88 -8.50
C PRO A 30 19.83 12.62 -8.23
N PRO A 31 19.24 11.42 -8.34
CA PRO A 31 19.98 10.17 -8.22
C PRO A 31 20.98 10.04 -9.35
N SER A 32 22.12 9.38 -9.09
CA SER A 32 23.16 9.08 -10.08
C SER A 32 23.37 7.56 -10.14
N GLY A 33 23.42 6.99 -11.36
CA GLY A 33 23.61 5.55 -11.57
C GLY A 33 22.42 4.67 -11.16
N LEU A 34 21.23 5.25 -10.87
CA LEU A 34 20.02 4.51 -10.52
C LEU A 34 19.21 4.17 -11.77
N THR A 35 18.91 2.88 -11.94
CA THR A 35 17.89 2.41 -12.89
C THR A 35 16.71 1.83 -12.11
N GLN A 36 15.49 2.28 -12.40
CA GLN A 36 14.27 1.82 -11.78
C GLN A 36 13.31 1.26 -12.81
N VAL A 37 12.77 0.06 -12.53
CA VAL A 37 11.71 -0.56 -13.32
C VAL A 37 10.48 -0.76 -12.43
N VAL A 38 9.35 -0.21 -12.84
CA VAL A 38 8.07 -0.45 -12.16
C VAL A 38 7.52 -1.80 -12.65
N LEU A 39 7.52 -2.81 -11.79
CA LEU A 39 7.04 -4.16 -12.12
C LEU A 39 5.51 -4.24 -12.16
N ALA A 40 4.85 -3.54 -11.27
CA ALA A 40 3.40 -3.35 -11.26
C ALA A 40 3.03 -2.08 -10.47
N ARG A 41 1.85 -1.58 -10.72
CA ARG A 41 1.21 -0.51 -9.96
C ARG A 41 -0.26 -0.86 -9.79
N GLY A 42 -0.77 -0.74 -8.57
CA GLY A 42 -2.18 -0.91 -8.25
C GLY A 42 -2.66 0.16 -7.29
N ASN A 43 -3.93 0.53 -7.39
CA ASN A 43 -4.60 1.33 -6.38
C ASN A 43 -5.20 0.39 -5.34
N ASP A 44 -4.82 0.56 -4.07
CA ASP A 44 -5.43 -0.20 -2.97
C ASP A 44 -6.89 0.25 -2.81
N VAL A 45 -7.81 -0.66 -3.03
CA VAL A 45 -9.24 -0.47 -2.87
C VAL A 45 -9.78 -1.21 -1.64
N SER A 46 -8.88 -1.85 -0.87
CA SER A 46 -9.18 -2.46 0.43
C SER A 46 -9.03 -1.43 1.56
N ASN A 47 -9.43 -1.81 2.76
CA ASN A 47 -9.20 -1.05 3.99
C ASN A 47 -8.27 -1.77 4.97
N GLY A 48 -7.43 -2.68 4.46
CA GLY A 48 -6.50 -3.46 5.24
C GLY A 48 -5.30 -2.67 5.72
N THR A 49 -4.71 -3.11 6.84
CA THR A 49 -3.41 -2.62 7.34
C THR A 49 -2.57 -3.79 7.79
N ILE A 50 -1.26 -3.73 7.57
CA ILE A 50 -0.31 -4.75 8.02
C ILE A 50 0.78 -4.08 8.85
N PRO A 51 0.90 -4.39 10.16
CA PRO A 51 2.01 -3.94 10.98
C PRO A 51 3.28 -4.72 10.63
N LEU A 52 4.42 -4.04 10.49
CA LEU A 52 5.72 -4.68 10.34
C LEU A 52 6.29 -5.09 11.71
N GLN A 53 7.12 -6.13 11.73
CA GLN A 53 7.76 -6.66 12.94
C GLN A 53 9.23 -6.96 12.69
N PHE A 54 10.08 -6.55 13.62
CA PHE A 54 11.52 -6.85 13.59
C PHE A 54 11.78 -8.36 13.75
N GLY A 55 12.81 -8.88 13.08
CA GLY A 55 13.23 -10.29 13.19
C GLY A 55 12.35 -11.25 12.41
N THR A 56 11.67 -10.76 11.37
CA THR A 56 10.88 -11.59 10.44
C THR A 56 11.31 -11.33 9.00
N ASP A 57 11.09 -12.30 8.11
CA ASP A 57 11.38 -12.17 6.69
C ASP A 57 10.29 -11.35 5.98
N ILE A 58 10.69 -10.71 4.88
CA ILE A 58 9.80 -10.17 3.87
C ILE A 58 10.03 -10.96 2.59
N VAL A 59 8.98 -11.65 2.12
CA VAL A 59 9.04 -12.49 0.92
C VAL A 59 8.23 -11.83 -0.20
N MET A 60 8.85 -11.69 -1.38
CA MET A 60 8.18 -11.14 -2.57
C MET A 60 8.12 -12.20 -3.66
N VAL A 61 6.94 -12.40 -4.24
CA VAL A 61 6.73 -13.41 -5.30
C VAL A 61 5.87 -12.85 -6.44
N GLN A 62 6.00 -13.46 -7.60
CA GLN A 62 5.02 -13.40 -8.66
C GLN A 62 4.25 -14.71 -8.67
N LEU A 63 2.92 -14.64 -8.60
CA LEU A 63 2.02 -15.78 -8.73
C LEU A 63 1.30 -15.70 -10.07
N THR A 64 1.10 -16.86 -10.69
CA THR A 64 0.30 -17.02 -11.90
C THR A 64 -0.69 -18.16 -11.67
N VAL A 65 -1.98 -17.90 -11.91
CA VAL A 65 -3.02 -18.90 -11.77
C VAL A 65 -3.82 -18.97 -13.08
N GLU A 66 -3.84 -20.16 -13.68
CA GLU A 66 -4.54 -20.43 -14.92
C GLU A 66 -6.07 -20.35 -14.76
N PRO A 67 -6.84 -20.14 -15.84
CA PRO A 67 -8.30 -20.23 -15.81
C PRO A 67 -8.81 -21.50 -15.14
N GLY A 68 -9.78 -21.38 -14.23
CA GLY A 68 -10.30 -22.49 -13.42
C GLY A 68 -9.42 -22.87 -12.24
N GLY A 69 -8.24 -22.25 -12.08
CA GLY A 69 -7.35 -22.52 -10.95
C GLY A 69 -7.81 -21.84 -9.66
N SER A 70 -7.29 -22.33 -8.55
CA SER A 70 -7.59 -21.85 -7.19
C SER A 70 -6.32 -21.86 -6.34
N SER A 71 -6.25 -20.95 -5.36
CA SER A 71 -5.22 -21.00 -4.33
C SER A 71 -5.45 -22.11 -3.30
N GLY A 72 -6.66 -22.67 -3.21
CA GLY A 72 -7.11 -23.42 -2.04
C GLY A 72 -7.24 -22.54 -0.80
N TRP A 73 -7.92 -23.05 0.23
CA TRP A 73 -8.08 -22.33 1.51
C TRP A 73 -6.74 -22.18 2.22
N HIS A 74 -6.41 -20.96 2.61
CA HIS A 74 -5.13 -20.67 3.25
C HIS A 74 -5.19 -19.38 4.09
N SER A 75 -4.09 -19.11 4.77
CA SER A 75 -3.86 -17.85 5.48
C SER A 75 -2.38 -17.47 5.41
N HIS A 76 -2.08 -16.25 5.80
CA HIS A 76 -0.72 -15.72 5.85
C HIS A 76 -0.38 -15.25 7.26
N PRO A 77 0.75 -15.67 7.87
CA PRO A 77 1.08 -15.31 9.25
C PRO A 77 1.24 -13.81 9.45
N GLY A 78 1.77 -13.12 8.45
CA GLY A 78 1.97 -11.67 8.44
C GLY A 78 0.99 -10.90 7.57
N GLY A 79 0.04 -11.60 6.92
CA GLY A 79 -0.80 -11.04 5.88
C GLY A 79 -0.09 -10.93 4.52
N ALA A 80 -0.75 -10.33 3.53
CA ALA A 80 -0.21 -10.14 2.19
C ALA A 80 -0.60 -8.76 1.63
N ILE A 81 0.32 -8.15 0.89
CA ILE A 81 0.10 -6.94 0.08
C ILE A 81 0.14 -7.37 -1.38
N ILE A 82 -0.98 -7.26 -2.07
CA ILE A 82 -1.16 -7.83 -3.40
C ILE A 82 -1.42 -6.72 -4.42
N VAL A 83 -0.73 -6.80 -5.56
CA VAL A 83 -0.97 -5.98 -6.75
C VAL A 83 -1.39 -6.90 -7.90
N VAL A 84 -2.55 -6.66 -8.47
CA VAL A 84 -3.02 -7.39 -9.65
C VAL A 84 -2.36 -6.80 -10.90
N LYS A 85 -1.43 -7.55 -11.49
CA LYS A 85 -0.68 -7.16 -12.69
C LYS A 85 -1.47 -7.45 -13.97
N GLN A 86 -2.20 -8.57 -13.99
CA GLN A 86 -2.96 -9.05 -15.15
C GLN A 86 -4.19 -9.84 -14.72
N GLY A 87 -5.24 -9.81 -15.53
CA GLY A 87 -6.46 -10.60 -15.36
C GLY A 87 -7.36 -10.07 -14.26
N SER A 88 -8.23 -10.92 -13.77
CA SER A 88 -9.10 -10.69 -12.61
C SER A 88 -9.20 -11.94 -11.75
N LEU A 89 -9.46 -11.76 -10.48
CA LEU A 89 -9.57 -12.84 -9.51
C LEU A 89 -10.74 -12.58 -8.57
N THR A 90 -11.29 -13.65 -8.00
CA THR A 90 -12.32 -13.57 -6.96
C THR A 90 -11.74 -14.12 -5.67
N VAL A 91 -11.79 -13.31 -4.61
CA VAL A 91 -11.39 -13.67 -3.25
C VAL A 91 -12.62 -14.05 -2.46
N HIS A 92 -12.59 -15.21 -1.85
CA HIS A 92 -13.62 -15.75 -0.97
C HIS A 92 -13.05 -15.79 0.44
N LYS A 93 -13.61 -14.99 1.35
CA LYS A 93 -13.12 -14.85 2.74
C LYS A 93 -14.10 -15.45 3.74
N ALA A 94 -13.58 -16.22 4.67
CA ALA A 94 -14.34 -16.72 5.81
C ALA A 94 -14.37 -15.64 6.90
N VAL A 95 -15.51 -15.02 7.12
CA VAL A 95 -15.71 -14.00 8.16
C VAL A 95 -16.80 -14.47 9.14
N GLY A 96 -16.37 -15.04 10.26
CA GLY A 96 -17.30 -15.73 11.17
C GLY A 96 -18.04 -16.87 10.46
N SER A 97 -19.37 -16.81 10.41
CA SER A 97 -20.21 -17.78 9.70
C SER A 97 -20.59 -17.34 8.28
N GLN A 98 -20.01 -16.28 7.75
CA GLN A 98 -20.37 -15.71 6.45
C GLN A 98 -19.25 -15.86 5.43
N CYS A 99 -19.62 -15.97 4.15
CA CYS A 99 -18.71 -15.82 3.03
C CYS A 99 -18.74 -14.38 2.53
N GLN A 100 -17.61 -13.72 2.58
CA GLN A 100 -17.41 -12.44 1.91
C GLN A 100 -16.73 -12.69 0.57
N ILE A 101 -17.28 -12.12 -0.51
CA ILE A 101 -16.76 -12.31 -1.87
C ILE A 101 -16.39 -10.96 -2.45
N GLU A 102 -15.16 -10.83 -2.92
CA GLU A 102 -14.62 -9.61 -3.52
C GLU A 102 -13.91 -9.97 -4.83
N THR A 103 -14.01 -9.10 -5.84
CA THR A 103 -13.33 -9.28 -7.12
C THR A 103 -12.37 -8.14 -7.37
N TYR A 104 -11.14 -8.49 -7.76
CA TYR A 104 -10.08 -7.54 -8.09
C TYR A 104 -9.58 -7.77 -9.52
N SER A 105 -9.24 -6.67 -10.20
CA SER A 105 -8.78 -6.67 -11.59
C SER A 105 -7.42 -5.99 -11.73
N ALA A 106 -6.78 -6.18 -12.87
CA ALA A 106 -5.50 -5.54 -13.20
C ALA A 106 -5.51 -4.03 -12.92
N GLY A 107 -4.48 -3.53 -12.25
CA GLY A 107 -4.34 -2.15 -11.80
C GLY A 107 -4.89 -1.88 -10.40
N GLN A 108 -5.53 -2.86 -9.76
CA GLN A 108 -5.97 -2.77 -8.37
C GLN A 108 -4.94 -3.44 -7.43
N ALA A 109 -5.01 -3.06 -6.18
CA ALA A 109 -4.30 -3.72 -5.09
C ALA A 109 -5.27 -3.99 -3.94
N PHE A 110 -4.95 -4.99 -3.10
CA PHE A 110 -5.68 -5.30 -1.90
C PHE A 110 -4.76 -5.91 -0.83
N ILE A 111 -5.27 -5.98 0.39
CA ILE A 111 -4.54 -6.51 1.54
C ILE A 111 -5.33 -7.66 2.15
N GLU A 112 -4.66 -8.78 2.34
CA GLU A 112 -5.09 -9.88 3.21
C GLU A 112 -4.48 -9.68 4.59
N ARG A 113 -5.32 -9.68 5.62
CA ARG A 113 -4.86 -9.43 7.00
C ARG A 113 -4.15 -10.65 7.57
N PRO A 114 -3.26 -10.47 8.55
CA PRO A 114 -2.64 -11.58 9.24
C PRO A 114 -3.67 -12.58 9.78
N GLY A 115 -3.52 -13.87 9.38
CA GLY A 115 -4.39 -14.95 9.80
C GLY A 115 -5.79 -14.97 9.19
N GLU A 116 -6.12 -14.05 8.29
CA GLU A 116 -7.38 -14.10 7.52
C GLU A 116 -7.40 -15.37 6.66
N VAL A 117 -8.49 -16.12 6.72
CA VAL A 117 -8.65 -17.37 5.96
C VAL A 117 -9.43 -17.07 4.70
N ASP A 118 -8.80 -17.30 3.56
CA ASP A 118 -9.37 -17.04 2.25
C ASP A 118 -9.00 -18.09 1.21
N GLN A 119 -9.70 -18.04 0.08
CA GLN A 119 -9.42 -18.78 -1.13
C GLN A 119 -9.60 -17.84 -2.32
N VAL A 120 -8.62 -17.83 -3.22
CA VAL A 120 -8.64 -17.04 -4.44
C VAL A 120 -8.88 -17.95 -5.64
N THR A 121 -9.83 -17.55 -6.51
CA THR A 121 -10.18 -18.33 -7.72
C THR A 121 -9.99 -17.49 -8.98
N ASN A 122 -9.60 -18.17 -10.08
CA ASN A 122 -9.60 -17.60 -11.42
C ASN A 122 -10.86 -18.05 -12.18
N ASN A 123 -11.90 -17.24 -12.12
CA ASN A 123 -13.15 -17.48 -12.86
C ASN A 123 -13.13 -16.82 -14.26
N GLY A 124 -11.99 -16.24 -14.66
CA GLY A 124 -11.79 -15.61 -15.97
C GLY A 124 -11.37 -16.61 -17.06
N THR A 125 -11.07 -16.06 -18.24
CA THR A 125 -10.65 -16.83 -19.43
C THR A 125 -9.16 -16.72 -19.74
N ILE A 126 -8.43 -15.92 -18.97
CA ILE A 126 -6.99 -15.72 -19.08
C ILE A 126 -6.34 -15.91 -17.70
N PRO A 127 -5.04 -16.24 -17.62
CA PRO A 127 -4.34 -16.29 -16.35
C PRO A 127 -4.40 -14.94 -15.63
N TYR A 128 -4.58 -14.95 -14.30
CA TYR A 128 -4.24 -13.79 -13.52
C TYR A 128 -2.78 -13.84 -13.04
N ILE A 129 -2.14 -12.70 -12.97
CA ILE A 129 -0.78 -12.54 -12.46
C ILE A 129 -0.79 -11.54 -11.32
N LEU A 130 -0.25 -11.95 -10.17
CA LEU A 130 -0.12 -11.13 -8.98
C LEU A 130 1.36 -10.89 -8.66
N LEU A 131 1.67 -9.69 -8.18
CA LEU A 131 2.89 -9.42 -7.42
C LEU A 131 2.48 -9.30 -5.95
N VAL A 132 3.06 -10.15 -5.12
CA VAL A 132 2.69 -10.27 -3.72
C VAL A 132 3.90 -10.04 -2.83
N THR A 133 3.72 -9.24 -1.80
CA THR A 133 4.67 -9.07 -0.71
C THR A 133 4.05 -9.61 0.57
N PHE A 134 4.72 -10.61 1.15
CA PHE A 134 4.37 -11.17 2.44
C PHE A 134 5.29 -10.58 3.52
N PRO A 135 4.82 -9.66 4.33
CA PRO A 135 5.58 -9.17 5.49
C PRO A 135 5.43 -10.14 6.67
N ARG A 136 6.34 -10.08 7.62
CA ARG A 136 6.28 -10.83 8.87
C ARG A 136 6.19 -12.35 8.68
N VAL A 137 6.88 -12.89 7.69
CA VAL A 137 7.08 -14.33 7.56
C VAL A 137 8.05 -14.77 8.66
N PRO A 138 7.80 -15.87 9.39
CA PRO A 138 8.79 -16.42 10.31
C PRO A 138 10.12 -16.63 9.60
N GLU A 139 11.25 -16.34 10.26
CA GLU A 139 12.59 -16.48 9.67
C GLU A 139 12.78 -17.88 9.04
N GLY A 140 13.08 -17.94 7.75
CA GLY A 140 13.19 -19.18 6.96
C GLY A 140 11.91 -19.98 6.80
N GLY A 141 10.77 -19.43 7.24
CA GLY A 141 9.48 -20.11 7.22
C GLY A 141 8.68 -19.92 5.92
N SER A 142 7.48 -20.51 5.89
CA SER A 142 6.53 -20.34 4.80
C SER A 142 5.69 -19.06 4.99
N PRO A 143 5.48 -18.28 3.93
CA PRO A 143 4.52 -17.18 3.95
C PRO A 143 3.07 -17.66 3.93
N ARG A 144 2.84 -18.96 3.68
CA ARG A 144 1.52 -19.59 3.53
C ARG A 144 1.31 -20.67 4.56
N ILE A 145 0.07 -20.72 5.10
CA ILE A 145 -0.44 -21.81 5.97
C ILE A 145 -1.70 -22.35 5.31
N ASP A 146 -1.69 -23.64 4.90
CA ASP A 146 -2.88 -24.29 4.36
C ASP A 146 -3.94 -24.44 5.45
N GLN A 147 -5.19 -24.16 5.09
CA GLN A 147 -6.33 -24.18 5.99
C GLN A 147 -7.37 -25.20 5.50
N PRO A 148 -8.11 -25.85 6.39
CA PRO A 148 -9.28 -26.61 6.00
C PRO A 148 -10.36 -25.70 5.43
N ASP A 149 -11.24 -26.26 4.59
CA ASP A 149 -12.44 -25.54 4.16
C ASP A 149 -13.28 -25.13 5.37
N PRO A 150 -13.51 -23.82 5.61
CA PRO A 150 -14.31 -23.34 6.73
C PRO A 150 -15.82 -23.63 6.62
N GLY A 151 -16.27 -24.13 5.45
CA GLY A 151 -17.67 -24.42 5.18
C GLY A 151 -18.58 -23.21 5.07
N THR A 152 -18.01 -22.01 5.04
CA THR A 152 -18.79 -20.75 5.00
C THR A 152 -19.12 -20.28 3.59
N CYS A 153 -18.36 -20.78 2.58
CA CYS A 153 -18.51 -20.44 1.18
C CYS A 153 -18.98 -21.64 0.38
N PRO A 154 -20.30 -21.91 0.29
CA PRO A 154 -20.80 -23.10 -0.39
C PRO A 154 -20.48 -23.09 -1.89
N GLY A 155 -20.16 -24.26 -2.44
CA GLY A 155 -19.85 -24.47 -3.86
C GLY A 155 -18.38 -24.24 -4.23
N LEU A 156 -17.53 -23.85 -3.31
CA LEU A 156 -16.09 -23.88 -3.48
C LEU A 156 -15.59 -25.25 -2.99
N MET A 157 -15.01 -26.00 -3.88
CA MET A 157 -14.28 -27.21 -3.50
C MET A 157 -12.87 -26.78 -3.06
N GLY A 158 -12.42 -27.33 -1.94
CA GLY A 158 -11.07 -27.17 -1.44
C GLY A 158 -10.06 -27.97 -2.25
#